data_84654d17d7eada4120fdefa6640bf96f
#
_entry.id   84654d17d7eada4120fdefa6640bf96f
#
_cell.length_a   1.000
_cell.length_b   1.000
_cell.length_c   1.000
_cell.angle_alpha   90.00
_cell.angle_beta   90.00
_cell.angle_gamma   90.00
#
_symmetry.space_group_name_H-M   'P 1'
#
loop_
_entity.id
_entity.type
_entity.pdbx_description
1 polymer ?
#
loop_
_entity_poly.entity_id
_entity_poly.type
_entity_poly.pdbx_seq_one_letter_code
_entity_poly.pdbx_strand_id
1 'polypeptide(L)'
;VNIIGRNMLTQIGCTLNFPISPIETVPVKLKPGMDGPKVKQWPLTEEKIKALIEICTEMEKEGKISKIGPENPYNTPVFAIKKKDSTKWRKLVDFRELNKRTQDFWEVQLGIPHPAGLKRKKSVTVLDVGDAYFSVPLDESFRKYTAFTIPSRNNETPGIRYQYNVLPQGWKGSPAIFQSSMTKILEPFRIKNPEMVIYQYMDDLYVGSDLEIGQHRTKIEELRAHLLNWGFTTPDKKHQKEPPFLWMGYELHPDRWTVQPIELPEKDSWTVNDIQKLVGKLNWASQIYAGIKXKQLCKLLRGAKALTDIVPLTE
;
A
#
# COMPACT_ATOMS: atom_id res chain seq x y z
N VAL A 1 18.98 9.30 46.41
CA VAL A 1 18.29 9.47 45.12
C VAL A 1 16.87 8.92 45.23
N ASN A 2 15.91 9.71 44.77
CA ASN A 2 14.49 9.31 44.77
C ASN A 2 14.15 8.70 43.41
N ILE A 3 13.70 7.47 43.42
CA ILE A 3 13.36 6.74 42.20
C ILE A 3 11.93 6.21 42.35
N ILE A 4 11.11 6.46 41.33
CA ILE A 4 9.76 5.95 41.24
C ILE A 4 9.69 4.92 40.13
N GLY A 5 9.25 3.73 40.48
CA GLY A 5 9.13 2.64 39.51
C GLY A 5 7.84 2.67 38.73
N ARG A 6 7.76 1.77 37.73
CA ARG A 6 6.61 1.71 36.84
C ARG A 6 5.31 1.40 37.58
N ASN A 7 5.38 0.62 38.63
CA ASN A 7 4.18 0.28 39.41
C ASN A 7 3.50 1.51 39.97
N MET A 8 4.25 2.45 40.49
CA MET A 8 3.68 3.69 40.99
C MET A 8 3.27 4.65 39.89
N LEU A 9 4.09 4.69 38.82
CA LEU A 9 3.75 5.58 37.71
C LEU A 9 2.41 5.22 37.08
N THR A 10 2.13 3.93 36.93
CA THR A 10 0.82 3.51 36.41
C THR A 10 -0.32 3.88 37.36
N GLN A 11 -0.08 3.72 38.65
CA GLN A 11 -1.13 4.03 39.64
C GLN A 11 -1.51 5.51 39.68
N ILE A 12 -0.53 6.38 39.50
CA ILE A 12 -0.81 7.82 39.51
C ILE A 12 -1.29 8.34 38.14
N GLY A 13 -1.43 7.44 37.15
CA GLY A 13 -1.96 7.82 35.84
C GLY A 13 -0.95 8.50 34.94
N CYS A 14 0.33 8.21 35.15
CA CYS A 14 1.38 8.79 34.32
C CYS A 14 1.30 8.25 32.89
N THR A 15 1.43 9.11 31.90
CA THR A 15 1.47 8.70 30.50
C THR A 15 2.71 9.25 29.82
N LEU A 16 3.16 8.53 28.79
CA LEU A 16 4.25 8.99 27.93
C LEU A 16 3.65 9.43 26.61
N ASN A 17 3.91 10.66 26.24
CA ASN A 17 3.39 11.21 25.00
C ASN A 17 4.56 11.66 24.13
N PHE A 18 4.68 11.03 22.97
CA PHE A 18 5.74 11.33 22.00
C PHE A 18 5.10 12.05 20.82
N PRO A 19 5.13 13.39 20.79
CA PRO A 19 4.47 14.10 19.72
C PRO A 19 5.12 13.79 18.38
N ILE A 20 4.28 13.53 17.39
CA ILE A 20 4.71 13.29 16.00
C ILE A 20 4.45 14.59 15.25
N SER A 21 5.38 14.97 14.37
CA SER A 21 5.17 16.15 13.53
C SER A 21 3.92 15.93 12.69
N PRO A 22 2.97 16.88 12.73
CA PRO A 22 1.73 16.67 12.01
C PRO A 22 1.92 16.75 10.51
N ILE A 23 1.40 15.74 9.81
CA ILE A 23 1.40 15.74 8.34
C ILE A 23 0.20 16.55 7.88
N GLU A 24 0.44 17.49 6.97
CA GLU A 24 -0.64 18.30 6.43
C GLU A 24 -1.58 17.44 5.60
N THR A 25 -2.89 17.58 5.85
CA THR A 25 -3.86 16.81 5.08
C THR A 25 -4.01 17.38 3.68
N VAL A 26 -4.30 16.50 2.73
CA VAL A 26 -4.55 16.88 1.34
C VAL A 26 -6.05 17.04 1.17
N PRO A 27 -6.54 18.21 0.73
CA PRO A 27 -7.99 18.38 0.54
C PRO A 27 -8.53 17.40 -0.50
N VAL A 28 -9.68 16.79 -0.19
CA VAL A 28 -10.30 15.81 -1.05
C VAL A 28 -11.78 16.16 -1.23
N LYS A 29 -12.29 15.93 -2.41
CA LYS A 29 -13.70 16.16 -2.71
C LYS A 29 -14.30 14.98 -3.44
N LEU A 30 -15.61 14.85 -3.33
CA LEU A 30 -16.36 13.95 -4.21
C LEU A 30 -16.45 14.56 -5.60
N LYS A 31 -16.78 13.74 -6.58
CA LYS A 31 -17.03 14.25 -7.93
C LYS A 31 -18.22 15.22 -7.90
N PRO A 32 -18.23 16.21 -8.80
CA PRO A 32 -19.33 17.19 -8.79
C PRO A 32 -20.69 16.53 -8.91
N GLY A 33 -21.61 16.98 -8.08
CA GLY A 33 -22.98 16.51 -8.09
C GLY A 33 -23.21 15.15 -7.44
N MET A 34 -22.17 14.57 -6.85
CA MET A 34 -22.31 13.27 -6.20
C MET A 34 -22.31 13.40 -4.68
N ASP A 35 -23.08 12.53 -4.03
CA ASP A 35 -23.05 12.41 -2.57
C ASP A 35 -22.25 11.18 -2.17
N GLY A 36 -22.04 10.99 -0.86
CA GLY A 36 -21.29 9.87 -0.35
C GLY A 36 -22.04 8.53 -0.51
N PRO A 37 -21.34 7.43 -0.26
CA PRO A 37 -21.96 6.11 -0.46
C PRO A 37 -22.93 5.79 0.66
N LYS A 38 -24.01 5.09 0.29
CA LYS A 38 -25.02 4.64 1.24
C LYS A 38 -25.32 3.18 0.92
N VAL A 39 -24.31 2.32 1.14
CA VAL A 39 -24.41 0.91 0.79
C VAL A 39 -24.73 0.10 2.03
N LYS A 40 -25.71 -0.78 1.92
CA LYS A 40 -26.16 -1.57 3.05
C LYS A 40 -25.11 -2.59 3.48
N GLN A 41 -24.97 -2.77 4.80
CA GLN A 41 -24.07 -3.76 5.35
C GLN A 41 -24.75 -5.14 5.33
N TRP A 42 -24.05 -6.13 4.79
CA TRP A 42 -24.52 -7.50 4.77
C TRP A 42 -24.45 -8.11 6.16
N PRO A 43 -25.37 -9.02 6.51
CA PRO A 43 -25.24 -9.74 7.76
C PRO A 43 -23.94 -10.54 7.80
N LEU A 44 -23.35 -10.63 8.98
CA LEU A 44 -22.10 -11.37 9.19
C LEU A 44 -22.30 -12.41 10.27
N THR A 45 -21.49 -13.48 10.22
CA THR A 45 -21.53 -14.48 11.25
C THR A 45 -21.02 -13.90 12.57
N GLU A 46 -21.40 -14.53 13.68
CA GLU A 46 -20.98 -14.08 14.99
C GLU A 46 -19.46 -14.08 15.12
N GLU A 47 -18.80 -15.08 14.54
CA GLU A 47 -17.35 -15.20 14.55
C GLU A 47 -16.69 -13.98 13.86
N LYS A 48 -17.22 -13.61 12.70
CA LYS A 48 -16.68 -12.46 11.97
C LYS A 48 -16.95 -11.15 12.67
N ILE A 49 -18.12 -11.01 13.27
CA ILE A 49 -18.46 -9.81 14.04
C ILE A 49 -17.48 -9.65 15.20
N LYS A 50 -17.23 -10.73 15.93
CA LYS A 50 -16.30 -10.70 17.05
C LYS A 50 -14.90 -10.29 16.59
N ALA A 51 -14.45 -10.85 15.47
CA ALA A 51 -13.14 -10.52 14.91
C ALA A 51 -13.05 -9.04 14.54
N LEU A 52 -14.09 -8.51 13.90
CA LEU A 52 -14.10 -7.11 13.49
C LEU A 52 -14.12 -6.18 14.71
N ILE A 53 -14.84 -6.55 15.76
CA ILE A 53 -14.86 -5.75 16.97
C ILE A 53 -13.45 -5.66 17.57
N GLU A 54 -12.73 -6.78 17.63
CA GLU A 54 -11.36 -6.77 18.14
C GLU A 54 -10.44 -5.89 17.28
N ILE A 55 -10.53 -6.07 15.96
CA ILE A 55 -9.68 -5.29 15.05
C ILE A 55 -9.99 -3.80 15.16
N CYS A 56 -11.26 -3.43 15.17
CA CYS A 56 -11.63 -2.03 15.20
C CYS A 56 -11.37 -1.39 16.57
N THR A 57 -11.48 -2.15 17.65
CA THR A 57 -11.12 -1.64 18.97
C THR A 57 -9.64 -1.24 18.99
N GLU A 58 -8.79 -2.08 18.41
CA GLU A 58 -7.38 -1.79 18.35
C GLU A 58 -7.10 -0.59 17.42
N MET A 59 -7.77 -0.55 16.27
CA MET A 59 -7.59 0.58 15.36
C MET A 59 -8.04 1.89 16.01
N GLU A 60 -9.12 1.85 16.78
CA GLU A 60 -9.59 3.04 17.48
C GLU A 60 -8.57 3.51 18.49
N LYS A 61 -7.98 2.59 19.26
CA LYS A 61 -6.93 2.94 20.22
C LYS A 61 -5.75 3.61 19.53
N GLU A 62 -5.43 3.18 18.32
CA GLU A 62 -4.31 3.72 17.57
C GLU A 62 -4.66 5.01 16.84
N GLY A 63 -5.89 5.47 16.95
CA GLY A 63 -6.30 6.72 16.32
C GLY A 63 -6.63 6.61 14.84
N LYS A 64 -6.67 5.39 14.32
CA LYS A 64 -6.90 5.19 12.88
C LYS A 64 -8.36 5.39 12.50
N ILE A 65 -9.27 5.05 13.40
CA ILE A 65 -10.71 5.23 13.21
C ILE A 65 -11.31 5.84 14.47
N SER A 66 -12.49 6.41 14.32
CA SER A 66 -13.25 6.98 15.44
C SER A 66 -14.71 6.56 15.36
N LYS A 67 -15.34 6.38 16.51
CA LYS A 67 -16.78 6.10 16.53
C LYS A 67 -17.55 7.32 16.07
N ILE A 68 -18.67 7.07 15.37
CA ILE A 68 -19.52 8.13 14.89
C ILE A 68 -20.96 7.87 15.32
N GLY A 69 -21.76 8.94 15.29
CA GLY A 69 -23.14 8.88 15.69
C GLY A 69 -24.10 8.69 14.55
N PRO A 70 -25.39 8.72 14.86
CA PRO A 70 -26.43 8.48 13.84
C PRO A 70 -26.63 9.62 12.85
N GLU A 71 -26.02 10.75 13.10
CA GLU A 71 -26.15 11.90 12.21
C GLU A 71 -25.47 11.67 10.87
N ASN A 72 -24.54 10.72 10.80
CA ASN A 72 -23.82 10.38 9.55
C ASN A 72 -24.66 9.40 8.75
N PRO A 73 -25.12 9.78 7.54
CA PRO A 73 -26.00 8.90 6.76
C PRO A 73 -25.25 7.94 5.85
N TYR A 74 -23.92 8.01 5.81
CA TYR A 74 -23.14 7.25 4.83
C TYR A 74 -22.78 5.88 5.36
N ASN A 75 -22.53 4.94 4.43
CA ASN A 75 -22.09 3.62 4.82
C ASN A 75 -21.41 2.89 3.68
N THR A 76 -20.37 2.16 4.02
CA THR A 76 -19.63 1.28 3.11
C THR A 76 -19.57 -0.10 3.77
N PRO A 77 -19.78 -1.19 3.00
CA PRO A 77 -19.76 -2.52 3.61
C PRO A 77 -18.39 -2.94 4.11
N VAL A 78 -18.38 -3.71 5.18
CA VAL A 78 -17.15 -4.25 5.74
C VAL A 78 -17.27 -5.77 5.84
N PHE A 79 -16.16 -6.46 5.65
CA PHE A 79 -16.08 -7.92 5.68
C PHE A 79 -14.90 -8.35 6.51
N ALA A 80 -14.93 -9.59 6.97
CA ALA A 80 -13.80 -10.22 7.64
C ALA A 80 -13.39 -11.44 6.84
N ILE A 81 -12.09 -11.53 6.52
CA ILE A 81 -11.54 -12.65 5.77
C ILE A 81 -10.32 -13.17 6.48
N LYS A 82 -9.97 -14.44 6.20
CA LYS A 82 -8.73 -15.01 6.71
C LYS A 82 -7.74 -15.14 5.58
N LYS A 83 -6.48 -14.81 5.87
CA LYS A 83 -5.42 -15.00 4.89
C LYS A 83 -5.12 -16.51 4.77
N LYS A 84 -4.60 -16.91 3.60
CA LYS A 84 -4.16 -18.29 3.40
C LYS A 84 -3.13 -18.65 4.47
N ASP A 85 -3.28 -19.84 5.04
CA ASP A 85 -2.34 -20.39 6.03
C ASP A 85 -2.23 -19.54 7.29
N SER A 86 -3.28 -18.78 7.62
CA SER A 86 -3.30 -17.98 8.82
C SER A 86 -4.60 -18.17 9.58
N THR A 87 -4.52 -18.13 10.90
CA THR A 87 -5.70 -18.14 11.76
C THR A 87 -6.20 -16.74 12.06
N LYS A 88 -5.46 -15.73 11.64
CA LYS A 88 -5.82 -14.35 11.93
C LYS A 88 -6.85 -13.82 10.94
N TRP A 89 -7.86 -13.13 11.49
CA TRP A 89 -8.85 -12.44 10.68
C TRP A 89 -8.28 -11.12 10.17
N ARG A 90 -8.70 -10.74 8.98
CA ARG A 90 -8.32 -9.48 8.38
C ARG A 90 -9.59 -8.73 7.99
N LYS A 91 -9.60 -7.42 8.27
CA LYS A 91 -10.71 -6.55 7.91
C LYS A 91 -10.58 -6.13 6.45
N LEU A 92 -11.69 -6.18 5.72
CA LEU A 92 -11.75 -5.72 4.33
C LEU A 92 -12.92 -4.77 4.21
N VAL A 93 -12.66 -3.55 3.77
CA VAL A 93 -13.71 -2.56 3.52
C VAL A 93 -13.88 -2.41 2.02
N ASP A 94 -15.12 -2.54 1.55
CA ASP A 94 -15.40 -2.50 0.12
C ASP A 94 -15.68 -1.06 -0.31
N PHE A 95 -14.63 -0.36 -0.68
CA PHE A 95 -14.72 1.04 -1.07
C PHE A 95 -15.08 1.26 -2.54
N ARG A 96 -15.57 0.22 -3.24
CA ARG A 96 -15.88 0.39 -4.66
C ARG A 96 -16.84 1.54 -4.92
N GLU A 97 -17.89 1.67 -4.10
CA GLU A 97 -18.86 2.73 -4.33
C GLU A 97 -18.27 4.11 -3.99
N LEU A 98 -17.55 4.21 -2.88
CA LEU A 98 -16.88 5.47 -2.55
C LEU A 98 -15.86 5.84 -3.64
N ASN A 99 -15.16 4.84 -4.16
CA ASN A 99 -14.15 5.10 -5.21
C ASN A 99 -14.79 5.69 -6.47
N LYS A 100 -15.97 5.20 -6.84
CA LYS A 100 -16.69 5.75 -8.00
C LYS A 100 -17.06 7.22 -7.80
N ARG A 101 -17.28 7.62 -6.57
CA ARG A 101 -17.76 8.96 -6.22
C ARG A 101 -16.65 9.91 -5.83
N THR A 102 -15.40 9.41 -5.68
CA THR A 102 -14.26 10.23 -5.30
C THR A 102 -13.67 10.91 -6.52
N GLN A 103 -13.21 12.16 -6.35
CA GLN A 103 -12.53 12.88 -7.41
C GLN A 103 -11.39 12.07 -8.01
N ASP A 104 -11.03 12.38 -9.23
CA ASP A 104 -9.84 11.79 -9.83
C ASP A 104 -8.60 12.49 -9.31
N PHE A 105 -7.52 11.73 -9.19
CA PHE A 105 -6.24 12.25 -8.74
C PHE A 105 -5.26 12.16 -9.90
N TRP A 106 -4.41 13.19 -10.01
CA TRP A 106 -3.36 13.12 -10.99
C TRP A 106 -2.35 12.06 -10.58
N GLU A 107 -2.18 11.05 -11.41
CA GLU A 107 -1.25 9.96 -11.13
C GLU A 107 0.14 10.41 -11.48
N VAL A 108 1.01 10.46 -10.49
CA VAL A 108 2.40 10.86 -10.71
C VAL A 108 3.18 9.76 -11.41
N GLN A 109 2.85 8.51 -11.12
CA GLN A 109 3.53 7.38 -11.74
C GLN A 109 2.69 6.78 -12.84
N LEU A 110 3.00 7.16 -14.07
CA LEU A 110 2.38 6.60 -15.26
C LEU A 110 3.34 5.59 -15.87
N GLY A 111 3.06 4.30 -15.64
CA GLY A 111 3.91 3.25 -16.13
C GLY A 111 4.95 2.81 -15.10
N ILE A 112 5.92 2.07 -15.54
CA ILE A 112 6.94 1.49 -14.65
C ILE A 112 8.07 2.51 -14.45
N PRO A 113 8.34 2.92 -13.21
CA PRO A 113 9.46 3.82 -12.97
C PRO A 113 10.77 3.17 -13.39
N HIS A 114 11.62 3.94 -14.02
CA HIS A 114 12.92 3.46 -14.46
C HIS A 114 13.95 3.73 -13.37
N PRO A 115 14.66 2.73 -12.88
CA PRO A 115 15.61 2.95 -11.77
C PRO A 115 16.95 3.52 -12.22
N ALA A 116 16.95 4.42 -13.21
CA ALA A 116 18.19 4.96 -13.75
C ALA A 116 19.01 5.68 -12.70
N GLY A 117 18.34 6.41 -11.80
CA GLY A 117 19.05 7.13 -10.77
C GLY A 117 19.72 6.24 -9.74
N LEU A 118 19.25 5.00 -9.60
CA LEU A 118 19.83 4.01 -8.69
C LEU A 118 20.84 3.10 -9.40
N LYS A 119 20.80 3.04 -10.69
CA LYS A 119 21.39 1.96 -11.49
C LYS A 119 22.87 1.74 -11.25
N ARG A 120 23.61 2.80 -10.99
CA ARG A 120 25.07 2.68 -10.82
C ARG A 120 25.54 3.03 -9.43
N LYS A 121 24.64 3.02 -8.45
CA LYS A 121 25.02 3.36 -7.10
C LYS A 121 25.74 2.18 -6.43
N LYS A 122 26.77 2.50 -5.67
CA LYS A 122 27.56 1.46 -4.98
C LYS A 122 26.76 0.75 -3.92
N SER A 123 25.88 1.48 -3.23
CA SER A 123 25.09 0.93 -2.14
C SER A 123 23.64 1.27 -2.34
N VAL A 124 22.76 0.28 -2.16
CA VAL A 124 21.33 0.47 -2.26
C VAL A 124 20.66 -0.22 -1.06
N THR A 125 19.78 0.49 -0.39
CA THR A 125 18.99 -0.04 0.70
C THR A 125 17.51 0.15 0.39
N VAL A 126 16.69 -0.85 0.70
CA VAL A 126 15.25 -0.76 0.55
C VAL A 126 14.64 -0.64 1.93
N LEU A 127 13.88 0.43 2.16
CA LEU A 127 13.16 0.64 3.40
C LEU A 127 11.68 0.43 3.18
N ASP A 128 11.10 -0.50 3.92
CA ASP A 128 9.67 -0.73 3.94
C ASP A 128 9.04 0.27 4.93
N VAL A 129 8.16 1.13 4.45
CA VAL A 129 7.48 2.07 5.33
C VAL A 129 6.27 1.37 5.93
N GLY A 130 6.39 0.94 7.17
CA GLY A 130 5.33 0.19 7.83
C GLY A 130 4.05 0.99 7.98
N ASP A 131 2.90 0.32 7.76
CA ASP A 131 1.59 0.95 7.88
C ASP A 131 1.52 2.30 7.15
N ALA A 132 2.02 2.31 5.92
CA ALA A 132 2.21 3.55 5.19
C ALA A 132 0.97 4.43 5.14
N TYR A 133 -0.15 3.87 4.67
CA TYR A 133 -1.38 4.67 4.56
C TYR A 133 -1.90 5.09 5.93
N PHE A 134 -1.79 4.19 6.92
CA PHE A 134 -2.33 4.46 8.25
C PHE A 134 -1.52 5.50 9.01
N SER A 135 -0.38 5.92 8.48
CA SER A 135 0.42 6.97 9.09
C SER A 135 0.10 8.36 8.53
N VAL A 136 -0.77 8.44 7.54
CA VAL A 136 -1.11 9.72 6.90
C VAL A 136 -2.55 10.08 7.22
N PRO A 137 -2.79 11.29 7.76
CA PRO A 137 -4.16 11.67 8.11
C PRO A 137 -5.01 11.95 6.86
N LEU A 138 -6.29 11.67 6.98
CA LEU A 138 -7.27 11.93 5.94
C LEU A 138 -7.90 13.30 6.19
N ASP A 139 -8.14 14.05 5.13
CA ASP A 139 -8.83 15.34 5.18
C ASP A 139 -10.08 15.24 6.04
N GLU A 140 -10.16 16.06 7.07
CA GLU A 140 -11.22 15.97 8.06
C GLU A 140 -12.60 16.06 7.44
N SER A 141 -12.79 16.95 6.48
CA SER A 141 -14.10 17.14 5.85
C SER A 141 -14.54 15.93 5.03
N PHE A 142 -13.61 15.05 4.66
CA PHE A 142 -13.92 13.87 3.85
C PHE A 142 -14.16 12.62 4.69
N ARG A 143 -13.76 12.63 5.96
CA ARG A 143 -13.81 11.42 6.80
C ARG A 143 -15.21 10.82 6.90
N LYS A 144 -16.23 11.65 6.91
CA LYS A 144 -17.62 11.18 7.04
C LYS A 144 -18.00 10.20 5.92
N TYR A 145 -17.39 10.32 4.75
CA TYR A 145 -17.73 9.45 3.62
C TYR A 145 -17.11 8.05 3.75
N THR A 146 -16.19 7.86 4.69
CA THR A 146 -15.57 6.55 4.91
C THR A 146 -16.29 5.73 5.96
N ALA A 147 -17.47 6.15 6.38
CA ALA A 147 -18.23 5.48 7.44
C ALA A 147 -18.53 4.03 7.10
N PHE A 148 -18.42 3.17 8.11
CA PHE A 148 -18.79 1.77 7.98
C PHE A 148 -19.40 1.29 9.28
N THR A 149 -20.02 0.10 9.24
CA THR A 149 -20.77 -0.43 10.37
C THR A 149 -20.40 -1.88 10.63
N ILE A 150 -20.08 -2.20 11.88
CA ILE A 150 -20.01 -3.60 12.30
C ILE A 150 -21.43 -3.97 12.72
N PRO A 151 -22.09 -4.91 12.01
CA PRO A 151 -23.49 -5.19 12.35
C PRO A 151 -23.58 -5.97 13.66
N SER A 152 -24.75 -5.90 14.29
CA SER A 152 -25.02 -6.75 15.43
C SER A 152 -25.50 -8.11 14.96
N ARG A 153 -25.50 -9.07 15.87
CA ARG A 153 -25.97 -10.42 15.57
C ARG A 153 -27.43 -10.33 15.11
N ASN A 154 -27.69 -10.86 13.91
CA ASN A 154 -29.02 -10.85 13.30
C ASN A 154 -29.64 -9.46 13.21
N ASN A 155 -28.81 -8.42 13.24
CA ASN A 155 -29.26 -7.02 13.17
C ASN A 155 -30.29 -6.68 14.27
N GLU A 156 -30.13 -7.33 15.43
CA GLU A 156 -31.08 -7.12 16.54
C GLU A 156 -30.90 -5.77 17.21
N THR A 157 -29.69 -5.21 17.16
CA THR A 157 -29.41 -3.89 17.73
C THR A 157 -28.69 -3.07 16.68
N PRO A 158 -28.60 -1.74 16.91
CA PRO A 158 -27.78 -0.94 15.98
C PRO A 158 -26.34 -1.39 16.00
N GLY A 159 -25.70 -1.37 14.85
CA GLY A 159 -24.30 -1.76 14.74
C GLY A 159 -23.39 -0.70 15.31
N ILE A 160 -22.11 -1.04 15.37
CA ILE A 160 -21.07 -0.10 15.80
C ILE A 160 -20.57 0.66 14.60
N ARG A 161 -20.66 1.99 14.66
CA ARG A 161 -20.32 2.84 13.52
C ARG A 161 -18.98 3.52 13.72
N TYR A 162 -18.16 3.54 12.64
CA TYR A 162 -16.84 4.16 12.65
C TYR A 162 -16.64 4.96 11.38
N GLN A 163 -15.68 5.87 11.43
CA GLN A 163 -15.13 6.51 10.23
C GLN A 163 -13.61 6.53 10.32
N TYR A 164 -12.95 6.68 9.19
CA TYR A 164 -11.49 6.71 9.14
C TYR A 164 -10.96 8.10 9.45
N ASN A 165 -9.84 8.14 10.20
CA ASN A 165 -9.08 9.36 10.44
C ASN A 165 -7.81 9.40 9.57
N VAL A 166 -7.45 8.27 8.97
CA VAL A 166 -6.24 8.12 8.17
C VAL A 166 -6.61 7.54 6.81
N LEU A 167 -5.65 7.50 5.89
CA LEU A 167 -5.90 6.97 4.55
C LEU A 167 -6.31 5.50 4.62
N PRO A 168 -7.52 5.16 4.16
CA PRO A 168 -7.95 3.76 4.23
C PRO A 168 -7.32 2.91 3.13
N GLN A 169 -7.05 1.66 3.44
CA GLN A 169 -6.62 0.71 2.42
C GLN A 169 -7.79 0.42 1.48
N GLY A 170 -7.51 0.43 0.18
CA GLY A 170 -8.52 0.16 -0.84
C GLY A 170 -9.28 1.38 -1.31
N TRP A 171 -9.05 2.53 -0.71
CA TRP A 171 -9.64 3.77 -1.20
C TRP A 171 -8.81 4.34 -2.33
N LYS A 172 -9.48 4.86 -3.34
CA LYS A 172 -8.88 5.40 -4.57
C LYS A 172 -7.80 6.45 -4.31
N GLY A 173 -8.02 7.30 -3.29
CA GLY A 173 -7.13 8.42 -3.02
C GLY A 173 -5.90 8.06 -2.21
N SER A 174 -5.86 6.89 -1.58
CA SER A 174 -4.78 6.59 -0.65
C SER A 174 -3.40 6.53 -1.33
N PRO A 175 -3.23 5.85 -2.47
CA PRO A 175 -1.90 5.83 -3.09
C PRO A 175 -1.41 7.20 -3.50
N ALA A 176 -2.27 8.00 -4.13
CA ALA A 176 -1.85 9.33 -4.63
C ALA A 176 -1.50 10.26 -3.48
N ILE A 177 -2.33 10.27 -2.44
CA ILE A 177 -2.11 11.17 -1.31
C ILE A 177 -0.87 10.72 -0.53
N PHE A 178 -0.69 9.42 -0.34
CA PHE A 178 0.50 8.93 0.34
C PHE A 178 1.76 9.35 -0.42
N GLN A 179 1.78 9.16 -1.74
CA GLN A 179 2.95 9.50 -2.53
C GLN A 179 3.27 11.00 -2.45
N SER A 180 2.25 11.83 -2.56
CA SER A 180 2.40 13.27 -2.47
C SER A 180 2.92 13.69 -1.09
N SER A 181 2.36 13.11 -0.05
CA SER A 181 2.77 13.42 1.32
C SER A 181 4.21 12.99 1.58
N MET A 182 4.57 11.78 1.13
CA MET A 182 5.94 11.30 1.30
C MET A 182 6.94 12.18 0.56
N THR A 183 6.58 12.63 -0.64
CA THR A 183 7.46 13.52 -1.40
C THR A 183 7.75 14.79 -0.62
N LYS A 184 6.72 15.38 -0.02
CA LYS A 184 6.90 16.58 0.81
C LYS A 184 7.78 16.31 2.02
N ILE A 185 7.56 15.17 2.68
CA ILE A 185 8.30 14.82 3.88
C ILE A 185 9.77 14.59 3.55
N LEU A 186 10.07 13.99 2.40
CA LEU A 186 11.44 13.68 2.01
C LEU A 186 12.21 14.90 1.50
N GLU A 187 11.52 15.96 1.09
CA GLU A 187 12.17 17.09 0.45
C GLU A 187 13.33 17.68 1.28
N PRO A 188 13.14 17.98 2.58
CA PRO A 188 14.26 18.54 3.34
C PRO A 188 15.47 17.60 3.39
N PHE A 189 15.22 16.29 3.51
CA PHE A 189 16.32 15.32 3.54
C PHE A 189 17.04 15.28 2.19
N ARG A 190 16.29 15.30 1.08
CA ARG A 190 16.90 15.31 -0.25
C ARG A 190 17.78 16.53 -0.47
N ILE A 191 17.31 17.69 -0.05
CA ILE A 191 18.07 18.94 -0.21
C ILE A 191 19.36 18.88 0.59
N LYS A 192 19.28 18.36 1.81
CA LYS A 192 20.43 18.30 2.70
C LYS A 192 21.43 17.22 2.30
N ASN A 193 20.95 16.20 1.57
CA ASN A 193 21.79 15.06 1.20
C ASN A 193 21.67 14.78 -0.30
N PRO A 194 22.19 15.68 -1.13
CA PRO A 194 22.03 15.52 -2.59
C PRO A 194 22.74 14.30 -3.16
N GLU A 195 23.69 13.73 -2.41
CA GLU A 195 24.39 12.52 -2.83
C GLU A 195 23.51 11.27 -2.71
N MET A 196 22.38 11.35 -1.98
CA MET A 196 21.46 10.23 -1.81
C MET A 196 20.38 10.29 -2.88
N VAL A 197 20.12 9.14 -3.50
CA VAL A 197 19.04 9.01 -4.48
C VAL A 197 17.92 8.19 -3.84
N ILE A 198 16.72 8.76 -3.78
CA ILE A 198 15.58 8.11 -3.16
C ILE A 198 14.47 7.94 -4.18
N TYR A 199 14.06 6.70 -4.43
CA TYR A 199 12.91 6.38 -5.27
C TYR A 199 11.78 5.88 -4.41
N GLN A 200 10.61 6.47 -4.61
CA GLN A 200 9.39 6.08 -3.91
C GLN A 200 8.58 5.14 -4.79
N TYR A 201 8.30 3.95 -4.29
CA TYR A 201 7.40 3.04 -5.00
C TYR A 201 6.52 2.32 -4.00
N MET A 202 5.23 2.64 -4.03
CA MET A 202 4.25 2.08 -3.09
C MET A 202 4.73 2.26 -1.65
N ASP A 203 4.86 1.19 -0.89
CA ASP A 203 5.25 1.23 0.50
C ASP A 203 6.75 1.19 0.70
N ASP A 204 7.53 1.22 -0.38
CA ASP A 204 8.97 1.05 -0.31
C ASP A 204 9.71 2.32 -0.72
N LEU A 205 10.84 2.56 -0.06
CA LEU A 205 11.80 3.57 -0.48
C LEU A 205 13.08 2.87 -0.87
N TYR A 206 13.55 3.14 -2.08
CA TYR A 206 14.81 2.62 -2.58
C TYR A 206 15.84 3.73 -2.48
N VAL A 207 16.85 3.53 -1.63
CA VAL A 207 17.80 4.57 -1.29
C VAL A 207 19.20 4.14 -1.73
N GLY A 208 19.77 4.88 -2.67
CA GLY A 208 21.08 4.57 -3.22
C GLY A 208 22.06 5.70 -3.06
N SER A 209 23.33 5.34 -2.95
CA SER A 209 24.42 6.33 -2.91
C SER A 209 25.72 5.70 -3.38
N ASP A 210 26.68 6.55 -3.70
CA ASP A 210 28.05 6.12 -4.01
C ASP A 210 28.98 6.25 -2.82
N LEU A 211 28.42 6.46 -1.64
CA LEU A 211 29.18 6.55 -0.43
C LEU A 211 29.76 5.20 -0.04
N GLU A 212 30.83 5.24 0.74
CA GLU A 212 31.34 4.03 1.36
C GLU A 212 30.26 3.43 2.25
N ILE A 213 30.28 2.10 2.39
CA ILE A 213 29.15 1.39 3.02
C ILE A 213 28.85 1.90 4.44
N GLY A 214 29.88 2.23 5.22
CA GLY A 214 29.66 2.76 6.55
C GLY A 214 28.96 4.11 6.54
N GLN A 215 29.37 4.99 5.63
CA GLN A 215 28.73 6.29 5.47
C GLN A 215 27.31 6.14 4.93
N HIS A 216 27.11 5.20 4.03
CA HIS A 216 25.78 4.93 3.50
C HIS A 216 24.84 4.52 4.62
N ARG A 217 25.28 3.60 5.47
CA ARG A 217 24.45 3.13 6.59
C ARG A 217 24.14 4.24 7.57
N THR A 218 25.08 5.14 7.79
CA THR A 218 24.84 6.31 8.65
C THR A 218 23.73 7.18 8.05
N LYS A 219 23.78 7.42 6.74
CA LYS A 219 22.73 8.21 6.08
C LYS A 219 21.37 7.50 6.13
N ILE A 220 21.37 6.17 6.02
CA ILE A 220 20.13 5.41 6.15
C ILE A 220 19.52 5.64 7.54
N GLU A 221 20.36 5.61 8.59
CA GLU A 221 19.85 5.85 9.95
C GLU A 221 19.35 7.29 10.12
N GLU A 222 20.01 8.26 9.49
CA GLU A 222 19.51 9.63 9.50
C GLU A 222 18.16 9.73 8.82
N LEU A 223 17.98 9.04 7.70
CA LEU A 223 16.70 9.03 6.99
C LEU A 223 15.61 8.36 7.83
N ARG A 224 15.95 7.26 8.47
CA ARG A 224 14.99 6.57 9.35
C ARG A 224 14.54 7.47 10.49
N ALA A 225 15.47 8.21 11.09
CA ALA A 225 15.13 9.17 12.15
C ALA A 225 14.24 10.30 11.62
N HIS A 226 14.56 10.80 10.42
CA HIS A 226 13.74 11.84 9.79
C HIS A 226 12.31 11.35 9.57
N LEU A 227 12.16 10.14 9.06
CA LEU A 227 10.82 9.57 8.81
C LEU A 227 10.08 9.32 10.11
N LEU A 228 10.78 8.89 11.16
CA LEU A 228 10.14 8.63 12.44
C LEU A 228 9.53 9.90 13.04
N ASN A 229 10.15 11.06 12.79
CA ASN A 229 9.59 12.33 13.26
C ASN A 229 8.19 12.59 12.69
N TRP A 230 7.87 11.97 11.56
CA TRP A 230 6.56 12.11 10.92
C TRP A 230 5.67 10.90 11.16
N GLY A 231 6.08 10.00 12.05
CA GLY A 231 5.28 8.85 12.43
C GLY A 231 5.48 7.61 11.57
N PHE A 232 6.48 7.60 10.70
CA PHE A 232 6.74 6.45 9.85
C PHE A 232 7.80 5.56 10.47
N THR A 233 7.42 4.31 10.73
CA THR A 233 8.40 3.32 11.19
C THR A 233 9.01 2.63 9.99
N THR A 234 10.27 2.30 10.11
CA THR A 234 11.02 1.61 9.06
C THR A 234 11.84 0.50 9.69
N PRO A 235 12.19 -0.55 8.93
CA PRO A 235 12.94 -1.65 9.54
C PRO A 235 14.33 -1.22 9.97
N ASP A 236 14.77 -1.79 11.07
CA ASP A 236 16.15 -1.56 11.50
C ASP A 236 17.10 -2.40 10.65
N LYS A 237 18.40 -2.31 10.96
CA LYS A 237 19.43 -2.95 10.18
C LYS A 237 19.21 -4.46 9.96
N LYS A 238 18.61 -5.14 10.95
CA LYS A 238 18.39 -6.58 10.87
C LYS A 238 17.35 -6.97 9.83
N HIS A 239 16.39 -6.08 9.56
CA HIS A 239 15.24 -6.40 8.73
C HIS A 239 15.23 -5.68 7.40
N GLN A 240 16.25 -4.86 7.12
CA GLN A 240 16.35 -4.17 5.84
C GLN A 240 16.68 -5.18 4.75
N LYS A 241 16.07 -4.99 3.59
CA LYS A 241 16.31 -5.87 2.46
C LYS A 241 17.66 -5.54 1.83
N GLU A 242 18.38 -6.57 1.42
CA GLU A 242 19.67 -6.43 0.77
C GLU A 242 19.62 -7.02 -0.64
N PRO A 243 20.54 -6.59 -1.52
CA PRO A 243 20.55 -7.16 -2.87
C PRO A 243 20.75 -8.68 -2.85
N PRO A 244 20.20 -9.42 -3.83
CA PRO A 244 19.42 -8.88 -4.95
C PRO A 244 17.97 -8.60 -4.56
N PHE A 245 17.44 -7.49 -5.00
CA PHE A 245 16.04 -7.14 -4.77
C PHE A 245 15.24 -7.52 -6.01
N LEU A 246 14.06 -8.08 -5.82
CA LEU A 246 13.12 -8.34 -6.91
C LEU A 246 12.09 -7.23 -6.89
N TRP A 247 12.20 -6.30 -7.83
CA TRP A 247 11.39 -5.08 -7.85
C TRP A 247 10.89 -4.81 -9.26
N MET A 248 9.56 -4.82 -9.41
CA MET A 248 8.91 -4.46 -10.66
C MET A 248 9.50 -5.20 -11.88
N GLY A 249 9.86 -6.48 -11.69
CA GLY A 249 10.43 -7.29 -12.75
C GLY A 249 11.92 -7.15 -12.94
N TYR A 250 12.57 -6.32 -12.13
CA TYR A 250 14.02 -6.16 -12.16
C TYR A 250 14.67 -6.89 -11.00
N GLU A 251 15.83 -7.48 -11.26
CA GLU A 251 16.70 -7.93 -10.18
C GLU A 251 17.69 -6.81 -9.89
N LEU A 252 17.61 -6.27 -8.69
CA LEU A 252 18.42 -5.12 -8.34
C LEU A 252 19.75 -5.59 -7.73
N HIS A 253 20.73 -5.83 -8.59
CA HIS A 253 22.11 -6.06 -8.19
C HIS A 253 22.87 -4.77 -8.45
N PRO A 254 23.38 -4.09 -7.43
CA PRO A 254 24.02 -2.78 -7.66
C PRO A 254 25.15 -2.80 -8.68
N ASP A 255 25.86 -3.93 -8.79
CA ASP A 255 27.00 -4.04 -9.69
C ASP A 255 26.59 -4.55 -11.09
N ARG A 256 25.40 -5.12 -11.22
CA ARG A 256 24.93 -5.61 -12.51
C ARG A 256 23.41 -5.68 -12.54
N TRP A 257 22.80 -4.58 -12.88
CA TRP A 257 21.34 -4.51 -12.92
C TRP A 257 20.83 -5.25 -14.14
N THR A 258 20.04 -6.28 -13.91
CA THR A 258 19.44 -7.06 -14.98
C THR A 258 17.95 -7.22 -14.75
N VAL A 259 17.26 -7.65 -15.79
CA VAL A 259 15.82 -7.92 -15.70
C VAL A 259 15.62 -9.36 -15.21
N GLN A 260 14.59 -9.57 -14.40
CA GLN A 260 14.21 -10.92 -14.00
C GLN A 260 13.96 -11.78 -15.24
N PRO A 261 14.51 -13.00 -15.28
CA PRO A 261 14.22 -13.87 -16.41
C PRO A 261 12.73 -14.16 -16.55
N ILE A 262 12.26 -14.17 -17.77
CA ILE A 262 10.88 -14.55 -18.05
C ILE A 262 10.80 -16.06 -18.08
N GLU A 263 9.97 -16.62 -17.20
CA GLU A 263 9.75 -18.06 -17.20
C GLU A 263 8.70 -18.40 -18.24
N LEU A 264 9.08 -19.23 -19.19
CA LEU A 264 8.16 -19.73 -20.20
C LEU A 264 7.69 -21.11 -19.78
N PRO A 265 6.39 -21.30 -19.57
CA PRO A 265 5.91 -22.62 -19.19
C PRO A 265 6.09 -23.61 -20.34
N GLU A 266 6.49 -24.84 -19.99
CA GLU A 266 6.57 -25.91 -20.95
C GLU A 266 5.24 -26.65 -20.97
N LYS A 267 4.55 -26.59 -22.09
CA LYS A 267 3.24 -27.19 -22.23
C LYS A 267 3.11 -27.87 -23.58
N ASP A 268 2.52 -29.05 -23.60
CA ASP A 268 2.23 -29.76 -24.85
C ASP A 268 1.00 -29.18 -25.53
N SER A 269 0.11 -28.58 -24.75
CA SER A 269 -1.15 -28.05 -25.24
C SER A 269 -1.36 -26.66 -24.70
N TRP A 270 -1.70 -25.70 -25.55
CA TRP A 270 -1.88 -24.31 -25.18
C TRP A 270 -3.33 -23.88 -25.41
N THR A 271 -3.97 -23.37 -24.36
CA THR A 271 -5.29 -22.77 -24.48
C THR A 271 -5.18 -21.31 -24.86
N VAL A 272 -6.33 -20.72 -25.25
CA VAL A 272 -6.40 -19.29 -25.53
C VAL A 272 -5.92 -18.49 -24.31
N ASN A 273 -6.36 -18.89 -23.12
CA ASN A 273 -5.97 -18.18 -21.91
C ASN A 273 -4.45 -18.26 -21.68
N ASP A 274 -3.84 -19.41 -21.92
CA ASP A 274 -2.39 -19.56 -21.77
C ASP A 274 -1.64 -18.61 -22.68
N ILE A 275 -2.08 -18.49 -23.93
CA ILE A 275 -1.42 -17.63 -24.91
C ILE A 275 -1.62 -16.16 -24.57
N GLN A 276 -2.83 -15.79 -24.12
CA GLN A 276 -3.09 -14.41 -23.70
C GLN A 276 -2.19 -13.99 -22.54
N LYS A 277 -2.01 -14.88 -21.57
CA LYS A 277 -1.11 -14.62 -20.45
C LYS A 277 0.33 -14.44 -20.92
N LEU A 278 0.76 -15.30 -21.82
CA LEU A 278 2.13 -15.22 -22.35
C LEU A 278 2.35 -13.95 -23.17
N VAL A 279 1.36 -13.58 -24.00
CA VAL A 279 1.45 -12.37 -24.80
C VAL A 279 1.54 -11.13 -23.89
N GLY A 280 0.72 -11.09 -22.85
CA GLY A 280 0.78 -9.98 -21.91
C GLY A 280 2.12 -9.87 -21.22
N LYS A 281 2.67 -11.01 -20.80
CA LYS A 281 3.97 -11.05 -20.14
C LYS A 281 5.09 -10.62 -21.06
N LEU A 282 5.05 -11.09 -22.33
CA LEU A 282 6.07 -10.72 -23.31
C LEU A 282 5.93 -9.27 -23.75
N ASN A 283 4.70 -8.77 -23.86
CA ASN A 283 4.47 -7.37 -24.19
C ASN A 283 5.05 -6.45 -23.11
N TRP A 284 4.85 -6.81 -21.85
CA TRP A 284 5.47 -6.08 -20.77
C TRP A 284 6.99 -6.10 -20.89
N ALA A 285 7.55 -7.29 -21.17
CA ALA A 285 8.99 -7.45 -21.25
C ALA A 285 9.60 -6.78 -22.49
N SER A 286 8.80 -6.53 -23.51
CA SER A 286 9.32 -5.87 -24.73
C SER A 286 9.76 -4.44 -24.47
N GLN A 287 9.28 -3.85 -23.38
CA GLN A 287 9.71 -2.51 -22.96
C GLN A 287 11.14 -2.54 -22.41
N ILE A 288 11.60 -3.71 -22.03
CA ILE A 288 12.91 -3.90 -21.40
C ILE A 288 13.86 -4.60 -22.37
N TYR A 289 13.42 -5.68 -23.00
CA TYR A 289 14.19 -6.40 -24.00
C TYR A 289 13.82 -5.87 -25.39
N ALA A 290 14.77 -5.21 -26.03
CA ALA A 290 14.53 -4.69 -27.37
C ALA A 290 14.34 -5.84 -28.36
N GLY A 291 13.37 -5.72 -29.23
CA GLY A 291 13.16 -6.66 -30.31
C GLY A 291 12.15 -7.76 -30.12
N ILE A 292 11.57 -7.85 -28.94
CA ILE A 292 10.48 -8.82 -28.73
C ILE A 292 9.23 -8.31 -29.45
N LYS A 293 8.61 -9.24 -30.27
CA LYS A 293 7.37 -8.91 -30.98
C LYS A 293 6.31 -9.98 -30.71
N UNK A 294 5.32 -9.61 -30.27
CA UNK A 294 4.50 -10.36 -29.96
C UNK A 294 3.57 -10.60 -30.83
N LYS A 295 3.40 -9.92 -31.90
CA LYS A 295 2.39 -10.02 -32.95
C LYS A 295 2.19 -11.44 -33.45
N GLN A 296 3.26 -12.18 -33.57
CA GLN A 296 3.17 -13.56 -34.06
C GLN A 296 2.34 -14.43 -33.13
N LEU A 297 2.51 -14.25 -31.84
CA LEU A 297 1.69 -14.99 -30.86
C LEU A 297 0.24 -14.52 -30.88
N CYS A 298 0.02 -13.23 -31.09
CA CYS A 298 -1.34 -12.70 -31.14
C CYS A 298 -2.12 -13.27 -32.31
N LYS A 299 -1.45 -13.60 -33.41
CA LYS A 299 -2.09 -14.20 -34.56
C LYS A 299 -2.73 -15.55 -34.25
N LEU A 300 -2.19 -16.27 -33.26
CA LEU A 300 -2.74 -17.57 -32.87
C LEU A 300 -4.10 -17.45 -32.21
N LEU A 301 -4.44 -16.25 -31.73
CA LEU A 301 -5.69 -16.02 -31.04
C LEU A 301 -6.84 -15.63 -31.96
N ARG A 302 -6.58 -15.42 -33.24
CA ARG A 302 -7.62 -15.05 -34.19
C ARG A 302 -8.65 -16.13 -34.31
N GLY A 303 -9.93 -15.75 -34.18
CA GLY A 303 -11.05 -16.66 -34.27
C GLY A 303 -11.35 -17.46 -33.02
N ALA A 304 -10.55 -17.30 -31.97
CA ALA A 304 -10.80 -18.01 -30.73
C ALA A 304 -12.04 -17.44 -30.03
N LYS A 305 -12.87 -18.32 -29.44
CA LYS A 305 -14.11 -17.92 -28.82
C LYS A 305 -14.15 -18.13 -27.31
N ALA A 306 -13.36 -19.06 -26.79
CA ALA A 306 -13.37 -19.35 -25.34
C ALA A 306 -11.95 -19.42 -24.82
N LEU A 307 -11.77 -19.04 -23.57
CA LEU A 307 -10.46 -19.03 -22.93
C LEU A 307 -9.87 -20.43 -22.80
N THR A 308 -10.72 -21.44 -22.81
CA THR A 308 -10.27 -22.84 -22.67
C THR A 308 -10.05 -23.53 -24.01
N ASP A 309 -10.30 -22.84 -25.14
CA ASP A 309 -10.07 -23.43 -26.45
C ASP A 309 -8.58 -23.75 -26.61
N ILE A 310 -8.31 -24.92 -27.21
CA ILE A 310 -6.94 -25.32 -27.48
C ILE A 310 -6.53 -24.73 -28.83
N VAL A 311 -5.32 -24.16 -28.86
CA VAL A 311 -4.82 -23.49 -30.06
C VAL A 311 -3.76 -24.37 -30.73
N PRO A 312 -3.92 -24.68 -32.02
CA PRO A 312 -2.87 -25.44 -32.71
C PRO A 312 -1.65 -24.53 -32.93
N LEU A 313 -0.48 -25.07 -32.58
CA LEU A 313 0.77 -24.35 -32.76
C LEU A 313 1.38 -24.66 -34.13
N THR A 314 1.94 -23.62 -34.74
CA THR A 314 2.67 -23.78 -36.00
C THR A 314 4.16 -23.73 -35.70
N GLU A 315 4.99 -24.28 -36.66
CA GLU A 315 6.45 -24.28 -36.51
C GLU A 315 7.05 -22.88 -36.67
#